data_ebee756488d99997d4bdf4939f8be4a9
#
_entry.id   ebee756488d99997d4bdf4939f8be4a9
#
_cell.length_a   1.000
_cell.length_b   1.000
_cell.length_c   1.000
_cell.angle_alpha   90.00
_cell.angle_beta   90.00
_cell.angle_gamma   90.00
#
_symmetry.space_group_name_H-M   'P 1'
#
loop_
_entity.id
_entity.type
_entity.pdbx_description
1 polymer ?
#
loop_
_entity_poly.entity_id
_entity_poly.type
_entity_poly.pdbx_seq_one_letter_code
_entity_poly.pdbx_strand_id
1 'polypeptide(L)'
;AGAKMYVGGQAKATVADGTSHENNATEGSLEKLAIPANALVPGSTIRIWASGIVEDNNSTDTLTIFIRLGTHATLPASNVAAFTSAAVDAVDADVYALNGVIQIRTAGSSGTAVAMFSFQDPDAVATTPKFQNTAQFAVDTTSAMYLDFSADWSVAHADNETNATMFVVDIVNPST
;
A
#
# COMPACT_ATOMS: atom_id res chain seq x y z
N ALA A 1 10.05 -24.59 -26.92
CA ALA A 1 9.43 -23.94 -25.76
C ALA A 1 8.68 -22.73 -26.31
N GLY A 2 7.34 -22.75 -26.29
CA GLY A 2 6.53 -21.61 -26.69
C GLY A 2 6.69 -20.47 -25.70
N ALA A 3 6.69 -19.22 -26.19
CA ALA A 3 6.67 -18.05 -25.32
C ALA A 3 5.40 -18.10 -24.45
N LYS A 4 5.59 -18.10 -23.13
CA LYS A 4 4.49 -18.02 -22.19
C LYS A 4 3.99 -16.58 -22.16
N MET A 5 2.75 -16.37 -22.53
CA MET A 5 2.11 -15.05 -22.44
C MET A 5 1.59 -14.86 -21.03
N TYR A 6 2.05 -13.83 -20.34
CA TYR A 6 1.51 -13.46 -19.03
C TYR A 6 0.13 -12.86 -19.23
N VAL A 7 -0.87 -13.43 -18.56
CA VAL A 7 -2.18 -12.82 -18.44
C VAL A 7 -2.16 -11.98 -17.18
N GLY A 8 -1.78 -10.73 -17.32
CA GLY A 8 -1.86 -9.75 -16.27
C GLY A 8 -2.81 -8.64 -16.68
N GLY A 9 -3.43 -8.00 -15.71
CA GLY A 9 -4.35 -6.92 -15.94
C GLY A 9 -4.34 -5.93 -14.78
N GLN A 10 -4.81 -4.73 -15.05
CA GLN A 10 -5.10 -3.74 -14.04
C GLN A 10 -6.20 -4.28 -13.12
N ALA A 11 -5.83 -4.52 -11.86
CA ALA A 11 -6.76 -5.04 -10.86
C ALA A 11 -7.55 -3.93 -10.19
N LYS A 12 -6.99 -2.72 -10.12
CA LYS A 12 -7.63 -1.51 -9.59
C LYS A 12 -7.02 -0.27 -10.21
N ALA A 13 -7.86 0.73 -10.46
CA ALA A 13 -7.47 2.12 -10.67
C ALA A 13 -8.52 3.02 -10.05
N THR A 14 -8.09 4.00 -9.27
CA THR A 14 -8.99 5.03 -8.74
C THR A 14 -9.36 6.00 -9.84
N VAL A 15 -10.61 6.46 -9.81
CA VAL A 15 -11.15 7.46 -10.74
C VAL A 15 -11.61 8.73 -10.01
N ALA A 16 -11.48 8.74 -8.69
CA ALA A 16 -11.76 9.85 -7.79
C ALA A 16 -10.87 9.73 -6.58
N ASP A 17 -10.77 10.75 -5.76
CA ASP A 17 -10.05 10.71 -4.52
C ASP A 17 -10.59 9.60 -3.61
N GLY A 18 -9.68 8.98 -2.85
CA GLY A 18 -10.00 7.90 -1.93
C GLY A 18 -10.77 8.37 -0.70
N THR A 19 -10.91 7.48 0.26
CA THR A 19 -11.51 7.82 1.55
C THR A 19 -10.57 8.74 2.32
N SER A 20 -11.10 9.86 2.82
CA SER A 20 -10.36 10.74 3.72
C SER A 20 -10.04 10.02 5.03
N HIS A 21 -8.82 10.20 5.52
CA HIS A 21 -8.40 9.81 6.86
C HIS A 21 -8.17 11.08 7.67
N GLU A 22 -9.15 11.41 8.49
CA GLU A 22 -9.21 12.67 9.24
C GLU A 22 -9.41 12.42 10.73
N ASN A 23 -8.90 13.34 11.56
CA ASN A 23 -9.14 13.41 13.00
C ASN A 23 -9.00 12.07 13.74
N ASN A 24 -8.05 11.26 13.35
CA ASN A 24 -7.91 9.91 13.88
C ASN A 24 -6.44 9.47 13.96
N ALA A 25 -6.00 9.04 15.14
CA ALA A 25 -4.68 8.45 15.38
C ALA A 25 -4.74 6.90 15.41
N THR A 26 -5.65 6.32 14.64
CA THR A 26 -5.70 4.87 14.40
C THR A 26 -5.63 4.64 12.91
N GLU A 27 -4.73 3.78 12.46
CA GLU A 27 -4.52 3.52 11.04
C GLU A 27 -5.83 3.26 10.29
N GLY A 28 -6.07 4.04 9.25
CA GLY A 28 -7.25 3.99 8.39
C GLY A 28 -6.89 3.70 6.93
N SER A 29 -7.79 3.00 6.23
CA SER A 29 -7.64 2.68 4.82
C SER A 29 -8.02 3.90 3.98
N LEU A 30 -7.10 4.37 3.14
CA LEU A 30 -7.34 5.39 2.11
C LEU A 30 -7.94 4.74 0.87
N GLU A 31 -7.37 3.60 0.47
CA GLU A 31 -7.81 2.80 -0.67
C GLU A 31 -7.56 1.31 -0.44
N LYS A 32 -8.39 0.47 -1.04
CA LYS A 32 -8.35 -0.98 -0.85
C LYS A 32 -8.64 -1.76 -2.12
N LEU A 33 -7.93 -2.87 -2.30
CA LEU A 33 -8.23 -3.90 -3.29
C LEU A 33 -8.48 -5.24 -2.60
N ALA A 34 -9.65 -5.85 -2.83
CA ALA A 34 -9.92 -7.23 -2.45
C ALA A 34 -9.34 -8.20 -3.50
N ILE A 35 -8.57 -9.17 -3.04
CA ILE A 35 -7.96 -10.22 -3.86
C ILE A 35 -8.64 -11.54 -3.50
N PRO A 36 -9.29 -12.23 -4.45
CA PRO A 36 -9.98 -13.49 -4.16
C PRO A 36 -9.05 -14.57 -3.61
N ALA A 37 -9.59 -15.47 -2.82
CA ALA A 37 -8.89 -16.66 -2.35
C ALA A 37 -8.31 -17.46 -3.54
N ASN A 38 -7.10 -17.96 -3.39
CA ASN A 38 -6.36 -18.72 -4.40
C ASN A 38 -6.04 -17.96 -5.71
N ALA A 39 -6.23 -16.64 -5.75
CA ALA A 39 -5.88 -15.84 -6.93
C ALA A 39 -4.37 -15.61 -7.10
N LEU A 40 -3.62 -15.71 -6.01
CA LEU A 40 -2.17 -15.54 -6.01
C LEU A 40 -1.45 -16.89 -5.94
N VAL A 41 -0.52 -17.09 -6.86
CA VAL A 41 0.31 -18.30 -6.97
C VAL A 41 1.79 -17.96 -6.82
N PRO A 42 2.71 -18.93 -6.59
CA PRO A 42 4.13 -18.63 -6.55
C PRO A 42 4.59 -17.93 -7.83
N GLY A 43 5.29 -16.80 -7.69
CA GLY A 43 5.71 -15.94 -8.79
C GLY A 43 4.70 -14.85 -9.17
N SER A 44 3.48 -14.84 -8.62
CA SER A 44 2.57 -13.69 -8.76
C SER A 44 3.24 -12.41 -8.29
N THR A 45 3.06 -11.35 -9.06
CA THR A 45 3.62 -10.03 -8.77
C THR A 45 2.49 -9.01 -8.70
N ILE A 46 2.39 -8.31 -7.60
CA ILE A 46 1.48 -7.18 -7.40
C ILE A 46 2.32 -5.92 -7.60
N ARG A 47 2.01 -5.13 -8.61
CA ARG A 47 2.63 -3.83 -8.88
C ARG A 47 1.71 -2.73 -8.40
N ILE A 48 2.28 -1.75 -7.71
CA ILE A 48 1.52 -0.72 -7.02
C ILE A 48 2.10 0.65 -7.39
N TRP A 49 1.22 1.58 -7.73
CA TRP A 49 1.46 3.00 -7.81
C TRP A 49 0.40 3.69 -6.96
N ALA A 50 0.83 4.45 -6.00
CA ALA A 50 -0.06 5.18 -5.12
C ALA A 50 0.47 6.59 -4.87
N SER A 51 -0.45 7.52 -4.73
CA SER A 51 -0.16 8.88 -4.28
C SER A 51 -1.30 9.40 -3.42
N GLY A 52 -0.99 10.38 -2.61
CA GLY A 52 -1.96 11.09 -1.80
C GLY A 52 -1.55 12.52 -1.56
N ILE A 53 -2.42 13.26 -0.94
CA ILE A 53 -2.24 14.65 -0.54
C ILE A 53 -2.59 14.80 0.93
N VAL A 54 -1.86 15.64 1.63
CA VAL A 54 -2.23 16.17 2.94
C VAL A 54 -3.12 17.39 2.70
N GLU A 55 -4.40 17.27 2.99
CA GLU A 55 -5.35 18.37 2.79
C GLU A 55 -5.20 19.42 3.90
N ASP A 56 -5.00 18.97 5.12
CA ASP A 56 -4.82 19.81 6.29
C ASP A 56 -3.92 19.10 7.32
N ASN A 57 -3.11 19.84 8.05
CA ASN A 57 -2.22 19.32 9.08
C ASN A 57 -2.05 20.32 10.24
N ASN A 58 -2.25 19.84 11.46
CA ASN A 58 -1.86 20.56 12.67
C ASN A 58 -0.32 20.52 12.82
N SER A 59 0.30 21.61 12.62
CA SER A 59 1.72 21.95 12.35
C SER A 59 2.84 21.14 13.03
N THR A 60 2.55 20.19 13.91
CA THR A 60 3.54 19.33 14.61
C THR A 60 3.21 17.86 14.52
N ASP A 61 2.06 17.51 13.92
CA ASP A 61 1.62 16.13 13.81
C ASP A 61 2.25 15.49 12.59
N THR A 62 2.57 14.20 12.70
CA THR A 62 3.25 13.46 11.64
C THR A 62 2.34 12.41 11.05
N LEU A 63 2.51 12.17 9.76
CA LEU A 63 1.80 11.17 8.98
C LEU A 63 2.70 9.96 8.70
N THR A 64 2.18 8.75 8.88
CA THR A 64 2.82 7.51 8.47
C THR A 64 1.98 6.82 7.40
N ILE A 65 2.61 6.43 6.30
CA ILE A 65 1.98 5.78 5.14
C ILE A 65 2.34 4.31 5.10
N PHE A 66 1.35 3.46 4.77
CA PHE A 66 1.53 2.01 4.70
C PHE A 66 1.01 1.43 3.39
N ILE A 67 1.63 0.34 2.96
CA ILE A 67 1.01 -0.69 2.11
C ILE A 67 0.92 -1.96 2.93
N ARG A 68 -0.29 -2.47 3.10
CA ARG A 68 -0.57 -3.68 3.87
C ARG A 68 -1.14 -4.79 3.01
N LEU A 69 -0.80 -6.02 3.32
CA LEU A 69 -1.34 -7.20 2.65
C LEU A 69 -1.70 -8.27 3.68
N GLY A 70 -2.95 -8.73 3.68
CA GLY A 70 -3.40 -9.78 4.61
C GLY A 70 -4.88 -10.08 4.48
N THR A 71 -5.43 -10.82 5.44
CA THR A 71 -6.80 -11.35 5.38
C THR A 71 -7.83 -10.50 6.12
N HIS A 72 -7.44 -9.44 6.80
CA HIS A 72 -8.35 -8.55 7.52
C HIS A 72 -8.94 -7.50 6.59
N ALA A 73 -10.27 -7.50 6.47
CA ALA A 73 -11.01 -6.63 5.55
C ALA A 73 -11.20 -5.18 6.05
N THR A 74 -11.23 -4.99 7.37
CA THR A 74 -11.66 -3.72 7.99
C THR A 74 -10.60 -3.06 8.87
N LEU A 75 -9.56 -3.80 9.24
CA LEU A 75 -8.50 -3.34 10.13
C LEU A 75 -7.15 -3.47 9.42
N PRO A 76 -6.72 -2.44 8.66
CA PRO A 76 -5.45 -2.52 7.91
C PRO A 76 -4.27 -2.82 8.83
N ALA A 77 -4.20 -2.23 10.02
CA ALA A 77 -3.15 -2.48 10.99
C ALA A 77 -2.99 -3.96 11.42
N SER A 78 -4.02 -4.79 11.23
CA SER A 78 -3.98 -6.23 11.48
C SER A 78 -3.36 -7.03 10.33
N ASN A 79 -3.15 -6.41 9.17
CA ASN A 79 -2.46 -7.00 8.02
C ASN A 79 -0.95 -6.73 8.11
N VAL A 80 -0.17 -7.57 7.42
CA VAL A 80 1.28 -7.39 7.41
C VAL A 80 1.66 -6.14 6.62
N ALA A 81 2.52 -5.30 7.17
CA ALA A 81 3.07 -4.16 6.46
C ALA A 81 4.11 -4.65 5.42
N ALA A 82 3.76 -4.52 4.15
CA ALA A 82 4.70 -4.71 3.04
C ALA A 82 5.56 -3.45 2.83
N PHE A 83 5.07 -2.30 3.26
CA PHE A 83 5.76 -1.02 3.30
C PHE A 83 5.28 -0.20 4.51
N THR A 84 6.20 0.55 5.12
CA THR A 84 5.92 1.57 6.14
C THR A 84 6.86 2.74 5.91
N SER A 85 6.33 3.95 5.72
CA SER A 85 7.17 5.15 5.65
C SER A 85 7.80 5.45 7.01
N ALA A 86 8.83 6.31 7.05
CA ALA A 86 9.10 7.06 8.28
C ALA A 86 7.89 7.96 8.60
N ALA A 87 7.80 8.44 9.83
CA ALA A 87 6.88 9.52 10.16
C ALA A 87 7.28 10.77 9.37
N VAL A 88 6.34 11.33 8.65
CA VAL A 88 6.52 12.49 7.78
C VAL A 88 5.94 13.71 8.48
N ASP A 89 6.73 14.75 8.66
CA ASP A 89 6.28 16.07 9.08
C ASP A 89 5.79 16.83 7.83
N ALA A 90 4.54 16.54 7.43
CA ALA A 90 3.94 17.10 6.23
C ALA A 90 3.21 18.40 6.54
N VAL A 91 3.08 19.27 5.55
CA VAL A 91 2.28 20.50 5.63
C VAL A 91 1.12 20.44 4.64
N ASP A 92 0.17 21.38 4.78
CA ASP A 92 -0.98 21.47 3.89
C ASP A 92 -0.58 21.52 2.43
N ALA A 93 -1.32 20.78 1.61
CA ALA A 93 -1.09 20.59 0.18
C ALA A 93 0.18 19.80 -0.20
N ASP A 94 0.88 19.22 0.76
CA ASP A 94 1.98 18.30 0.47
C ASP A 94 1.49 17.03 -0.22
N VAL A 95 2.23 16.63 -1.25
CA VAL A 95 1.93 15.41 -2.03
C VAL A 95 2.98 14.36 -1.77
N TYR A 96 2.53 13.16 -1.43
CA TYR A 96 3.40 11.99 -1.31
C TYR A 96 3.09 10.95 -2.39
N ALA A 97 4.12 10.22 -2.79
CA ALA A 97 3.98 9.17 -3.79
C ALA A 97 4.80 7.95 -3.45
N LEU A 98 4.28 6.78 -3.79
CA LEU A 98 5.02 5.53 -3.69
C LEU A 98 4.77 4.65 -4.92
N ASN A 99 5.76 3.86 -5.24
CA ASN A 99 5.62 2.76 -6.18
C ASN A 99 6.39 1.55 -5.68
N GLY A 100 5.93 0.37 -6.06
CA GLY A 100 6.62 -0.84 -5.63
C GLY A 100 6.01 -2.11 -6.16
N VAL A 101 6.60 -3.19 -5.70
CA VAL A 101 6.18 -4.55 -6.05
C VAL A 101 6.15 -5.44 -4.82
N ILE A 102 5.14 -6.32 -4.78
CA ILE A 102 5.09 -7.46 -3.88
C ILE A 102 5.14 -8.72 -4.74
N GLN A 103 6.06 -9.63 -4.42
CA GLN A 103 6.17 -10.92 -5.11
C GLN A 103 5.84 -12.06 -4.17
N ILE A 104 4.91 -12.92 -4.57
CA ILE A 104 4.58 -14.15 -3.88
C ILE A 104 5.68 -15.18 -4.12
N ARG A 105 6.31 -15.66 -3.06
CA ARG A 105 7.39 -16.65 -3.11
C ARG A 105 6.86 -18.07 -3.00
N THR A 106 5.94 -18.28 -2.04
CA THR A 106 5.20 -19.54 -1.86
C THR A 106 3.73 -19.24 -1.64
N ALA A 107 2.85 -20.10 -2.09
CA ALA A 107 1.41 -20.01 -1.87
C ALA A 107 0.96 -21.02 -0.82
N GLY A 108 -0.30 -20.88 -0.36
CA GLY A 108 -0.90 -21.73 0.68
C GLY A 108 -1.22 -20.94 1.95
N SER A 109 -1.73 -21.61 2.97
CA SER A 109 -2.05 -21.00 4.28
C SER A 109 -0.80 -20.53 5.05
N SER A 110 0.37 -21.00 4.67
CA SER A 110 1.69 -20.59 5.17
C SER A 110 2.56 -20.04 4.04
N GLY A 111 1.94 -19.38 3.08
CA GLY A 111 2.63 -18.75 1.97
C GLY A 111 3.53 -17.60 2.42
N THR A 112 4.41 -17.16 1.53
CA THR A 112 5.36 -16.09 1.83
C THR A 112 5.49 -15.12 0.67
N ALA A 113 5.80 -13.87 0.98
CA ALA A 113 6.04 -12.81 0.02
C ALA A 113 7.27 -11.98 0.40
N VAL A 114 7.77 -11.24 -0.57
CA VAL A 114 8.78 -10.17 -0.40
C VAL A 114 8.27 -8.92 -1.09
N ALA A 115 8.72 -7.76 -0.65
CA ALA A 115 8.33 -6.49 -1.26
C ALA A 115 9.52 -5.54 -1.42
N MET A 116 9.42 -4.67 -2.41
CA MET A 116 10.34 -3.55 -2.61
C MET A 116 9.53 -2.32 -3.00
N PHE A 117 9.75 -1.21 -2.30
CA PHE A 117 9.07 0.06 -2.53
C PHE A 117 10.06 1.21 -2.64
N SER A 118 9.67 2.21 -3.42
CA SER A 118 10.25 3.54 -3.44
C SER A 118 9.20 4.52 -2.95
N PHE A 119 9.56 5.38 -2.02
CA PHE A 119 8.68 6.39 -1.43
C PHE A 119 9.29 7.78 -1.62
N GLN A 120 8.50 8.71 -2.11
CA GLN A 120 8.81 10.12 -2.17
C GLN A 120 8.10 10.82 -1.02
N ASP A 121 8.91 11.31 -0.10
CA ASP A 121 8.51 12.04 1.08
C ASP A 121 8.23 13.51 0.69
N PRO A 122 7.08 14.09 1.04
CA PRO A 122 6.76 15.46 0.71
C PRO A 122 7.67 16.48 1.41
N ASP A 123 8.06 16.24 2.64
CA ASP A 123 8.98 17.09 3.41
C ASP A 123 10.44 16.99 2.97
N ALA A 124 10.74 16.15 1.99
CA ALA A 124 12.10 15.99 1.54
C ALA A 124 12.59 17.23 0.77
N VAL A 125 13.24 18.13 1.46
CA VAL A 125 14.16 19.15 0.85
C VAL A 125 15.19 18.48 -0.05
N ALA A 126 15.40 17.17 0.10
CA ALA A 126 16.19 16.31 -0.76
C ALA A 126 15.28 15.31 -1.46
N THR A 127 15.06 15.52 -2.73
CA THR A 127 14.25 14.72 -3.68
C THR A 127 14.76 13.29 -3.92
N THR A 128 15.43 12.67 -2.97
CA THR A 128 15.96 11.31 -3.13
C THR A 128 14.92 10.31 -2.66
N PRO A 129 14.32 9.52 -3.56
CA PRO A 129 13.39 8.48 -3.16
C PRO A 129 14.00 7.55 -2.12
N LYS A 130 13.28 7.29 -1.04
CA LYS A 130 13.69 6.29 -0.04
C LYS A 130 13.30 4.91 -0.55
N PHE A 131 14.26 4.02 -0.71
CA PHE A 131 14.02 2.64 -1.07
C PHE A 131 13.88 1.77 0.18
N GLN A 132 12.86 0.94 0.19
CA GLN A 132 12.66 -0.05 1.23
C GLN A 132 12.49 -1.43 0.60
N ASN A 133 13.23 -2.41 1.13
CA ASN A 133 13.10 -3.81 0.79
C ASN A 133 12.70 -4.57 2.07
N THR A 134 11.58 -5.27 2.03
CA THR A 134 11.12 -6.05 3.17
C THR A 134 11.79 -7.42 3.21
N ALA A 135 12.10 -7.88 4.41
CA ALA A 135 12.34 -9.30 4.64
C ALA A 135 11.11 -10.12 4.22
N GLN A 136 11.30 -11.43 4.00
CA GLN A 136 10.18 -12.31 3.70
C GLN A 136 9.14 -12.27 4.81
N PHE A 137 7.86 -12.09 4.44
CA PHE A 137 6.74 -12.05 5.35
C PHE A 137 5.66 -13.08 4.97
N ALA A 138 4.83 -13.46 5.96
CA ALA A 138 3.79 -14.47 5.78
C ALA A 138 2.57 -13.92 5.05
N VAL A 139 1.97 -14.73 4.18
CA VAL A 139 0.70 -14.47 3.51
C VAL A 139 -0.13 -15.76 3.46
N ASP A 140 -1.44 -15.66 3.64
CA ASP A 140 -2.35 -16.78 3.42
C ASP A 140 -3.09 -16.59 2.07
N THR A 141 -2.59 -17.22 1.03
CA THR A 141 -3.19 -17.12 -0.31
C THR A 141 -4.42 -18.01 -0.50
N THR A 142 -4.74 -18.88 0.47
CA THR A 142 -5.96 -19.72 0.44
C THR A 142 -7.21 -18.99 0.90
N SER A 143 -7.04 -17.86 1.57
CA SER A 143 -8.09 -16.97 2.02
C SER A 143 -8.22 -15.75 1.11
N ALA A 144 -9.36 -15.07 1.13
CA ALA A 144 -9.48 -13.76 0.52
C ALA A 144 -8.51 -12.79 1.21
N MET A 145 -7.78 -12.02 0.42
CA MET A 145 -6.79 -11.07 0.91
C MET A 145 -7.19 -9.64 0.56
N TYR A 146 -6.65 -8.70 1.29
CA TYR A 146 -6.84 -7.27 1.07
C TYR A 146 -5.48 -6.60 0.97
N LEU A 147 -5.31 -5.84 -0.11
CA LEU A 147 -4.22 -4.90 -0.28
C LEU A 147 -4.74 -3.53 0.09
N ASP A 148 -4.21 -2.97 1.17
CA ASP A 148 -4.59 -1.66 1.67
C ASP A 148 -3.47 -0.64 1.41
N PHE A 149 -3.84 0.52 0.92
CA PHE A 149 -3.10 1.76 1.03
C PHE A 149 -3.70 2.52 2.19
N SER A 150 -2.96 2.69 3.27
CA SER A 150 -3.45 3.21 4.54
C SER A 150 -2.52 4.26 5.13
N ALA A 151 -3.05 5.04 6.06
CA ALA A 151 -2.35 6.11 6.75
C ALA A 151 -2.66 6.10 8.24
N ASP A 152 -1.75 6.67 9.02
CA ASP A 152 -1.91 6.86 10.47
C ASP A 152 -1.32 8.21 10.88
N TRP A 153 -2.10 9.03 11.58
CA TRP A 153 -1.64 10.27 12.17
C TRP A 153 -1.07 10.03 13.58
N SER A 154 -0.02 10.72 13.94
CA SER A 154 0.57 10.64 15.29
C SER A 154 -0.39 11.08 16.40
N VAL A 155 -1.34 11.96 16.07
CA VAL A 155 -2.35 12.50 16.97
C VAL A 155 -3.70 12.62 16.24
N ALA A 156 -4.80 12.38 16.95
CA ALA A 156 -6.13 12.71 16.45
C ALA A 156 -6.37 14.21 16.63
N HIS A 157 -6.43 14.95 15.53
CA HIS A 157 -6.70 16.38 15.50
C HIS A 157 -7.63 16.73 14.34
N ALA A 158 -8.54 17.69 14.55
CA ALA A 158 -9.54 18.03 13.54
C ALA A 158 -8.94 18.62 12.25
N ASP A 159 -7.74 19.19 12.34
CA ASP A 159 -7.00 19.74 11.20
C ASP A 159 -6.08 18.71 10.54
N ASN A 160 -6.11 17.44 10.96
CA ASN A 160 -5.34 16.38 10.31
C ASN A 160 -6.23 15.66 9.30
N GLU A 161 -5.93 15.82 8.02
CA GLU A 161 -6.63 15.18 6.92
C GLU A 161 -5.68 14.78 5.80
N THR A 162 -5.84 13.56 5.29
CA THR A 162 -5.13 13.06 4.12
C THR A 162 -6.01 12.17 3.24
N ASN A 163 -5.83 12.26 1.92
CA ASN A 163 -6.55 11.50 0.92
C ASN A 163 -5.61 10.76 -0.02
N ALA A 164 -6.05 9.60 -0.53
CA ALA A 164 -5.42 9.02 -1.72
C ALA A 164 -5.90 9.76 -2.96
N THR A 165 -4.98 10.22 -3.79
CA THR A 165 -5.27 10.81 -5.11
C THR A 165 -5.11 9.81 -6.24
N MET A 166 -4.33 8.76 -6.03
CA MET A 166 -4.15 7.67 -6.98
C MET A 166 -3.88 6.35 -6.26
N PHE A 167 -4.52 5.30 -6.71
CA PHE A 167 -4.20 3.92 -6.33
C PHE A 167 -4.40 3.00 -7.53
N VAL A 168 -3.30 2.61 -8.16
CA VAL A 168 -3.28 1.72 -9.33
C VAL A 168 -2.56 0.44 -8.95
N VAL A 169 -3.20 -0.68 -9.22
CA VAL A 169 -2.66 -2.01 -8.93
C VAL A 169 -2.80 -2.91 -10.13
N ASP A 170 -1.68 -3.49 -10.56
CA ASP A 170 -1.63 -4.58 -11.52
C ASP A 170 -1.26 -5.89 -10.82
N ILE A 171 -1.99 -6.95 -11.10
CA ILE A 171 -1.63 -8.30 -10.66
C ILE A 171 -1.22 -9.12 -11.88
N VAL A 172 0.01 -9.60 -11.86
CA VAL A 172 0.58 -10.44 -12.92
C VAL A 172 0.87 -11.81 -12.35
N ASN A 173 0.16 -12.81 -12.85
CA ASN A 173 0.40 -14.20 -12.50
C ASN A 173 1.32 -14.84 -13.55
N PRO A 174 2.28 -15.71 -13.15
CA PRO A 174 3.01 -16.52 -14.11
C PRO A 174 2.01 -17.45 -14.82
N SER A 175 2.18 -17.64 -16.12
CA SER A 175 1.43 -18.68 -16.82
C SER A 175 1.89 -20.04 -16.32
N THR A 176 0.97 -20.87 -15.88
CA THR A 176 1.19 -22.28 -15.56
C THR A 176 1.48 -23.11 -16.82
#